data_0fa43c32637e1ef89a807a9a3ecf2d62
#
_entry.id   0fa43c32637e1ef89a807a9a3ecf2d62
#
_cell.length_a   1.000
_cell.length_b   1.000
_cell.length_c   1.000
_cell.angle_alpha   90.00
_cell.angle_beta   90.00
_cell.angle_gamma   90.00
#
_symmetry.space_group_name_H-M   'P 1'
#
loop_
_entity.id
_entity.type
_entity.pdbx_description
1 polymer ?
#
loop_
_entity_poly.entity_id
_entity_poly.type
_entity_poly.pdbx_seq_one_letter_code
_entity_poly.pdbx_strand_id
1 'polypeptide(L)'
;MKEFFPVLHTAALFSGISDDELSTMLSCLGARIGTFPKGSRLLRAGDTVEEMGLVLAGSALIVQEDIWGNRNILSKTGPGQTFAEVFACAPGSVLNVSVEAESAVTVMFLHIRRVLTVCPSACSHHSRIIRNLLGELAEKNLRLNEKLTHMGQRTTRAKLMSYFSAEAQRRGGYEFDIPFSRQQLADYLGVERSGLSVELGKMRDEGLLDFHKSHFILKV
;
A
#
# COMPACT_ATOMS: atom_id res chain seq x y z
N MET A 1 22.03 -8.28 -1.01
CA MET A 1 21.43 -6.99 -0.60
C MET A 1 21.65 -5.89 -1.65
N LYS A 2 22.85 -5.74 -2.24
CA LYS A 2 23.10 -4.74 -3.32
C LYS A 2 22.23 -4.92 -4.57
N GLU A 3 21.79 -6.13 -4.85
CA GLU A 3 20.85 -6.45 -5.95
C GLU A 3 19.52 -5.70 -5.87
N PHE A 4 19.13 -5.26 -4.67
CA PHE A 4 17.88 -4.52 -4.42
C PHE A 4 18.05 -2.99 -4.42
N PHE A 5 19.26 -2.46 -4.62
CA PHE A 5 19.49 -1.01 -4.66
C PHE A 5 18.63 -0.29 -5.69
N PRO A 6 18.41 -0.83 -6.91
CA PRO A 6 17.49 -0.19 -7.87
C PRO A 6 16.08 0.04 -7.32
N VAL A 7 15.50 -0.93 -6.61
CA VAL A 7 14.18 -0.77 -6.00
C VAL A 7 14.22 0.13 -4.77
N LEU A 8 15.30 0.09 -3.97
CA LEU A 8 15.46 0.98 -2.82
C LEU A 8 15.52 2.45 -3.24
N HIS A 9 16.15 2.78 -4.36
CA HIS A 9 16.16 4.15 -4.90
C HIS A 9 14.79 4.63 -5.38
N THR A 10 13.88 3.73 -5.72
CA THR A 10 12.48 4.09 -6.05
C THR A 10 11.61 4.25 -4.81
N ALA A 11 12.05 3.73 -3.66
CA ALA A 11 11.32 3.81 -2.41
C ALA A 11 11.41 5.21 -1.81
N ALA A 12 10.24 5.80 -1.48
CA ALA A 12 10.16 7.12 -0.85
C ALA A 12 11.00 7.19 0.43
N LEU A 13 11.03 6.09 1.20
CA LEU A 13 11.80 5.97 2.45
C LEU A 13 13.30 6.26 2.26
N PHE A 14 13.89 5.84 1.13
CA PHE A 14 15.32 6.00 0.83
C PHE A 14 15.61 7.13 -0.16
N SER A 15 14.64 8.00 -0.42
CA SER A 15 14.82 9.13 -1.35
C SER A 15 16.02 10.01 -0.95
N GLY A 16 16.88 10.29 -1.93
CA GLY A 16 18.08 11.13 -1.77
C GLY A 16 19.22 10.50 -0.97
N ILE A 17 19.23 9.17 -0.81
CA ILE A 17 20.30 8.40 -0.16
C ILE A 17 21.15 7.72 -1.23
N SER A 18 22.48 7.86 -1.18
CA SER A 18 23.41 7.24 -2.14
C SER A 18 23.69 5.77 -1.81
N ASP A 19 24.31 5.03 -2.75
CA ASP A 19 24.64 3.59 -2.59
C ASP A 19 25.57 3.32 -1.39
N ASP A 20 26.56 4.18 -1.17
CA ASP A 20 27.50 4.04 -0.06
C ASP A 20 26.78 4.28 1.28
N GLU A 21 25.91 5.29 1.33
CA GLU A 21 25.06 5.58 2.47
C GLU A 21 24.09 4.44 2.76
N LEU A 22 23.42 3.88 1.72
CA LEU A 22 22.54 2.72 1.83
C LEU A 22 23.25 1.52 2.44
N SER A 23 24.45 1.18 1.93
CA SER A 23 25.22 0.03 2.40
C SER A 23 25.50 0.10 3.89
N THR A 24 25.89 1.27 4.40
CA THR A 24 26.16 1.50 5.82
C THR A 24 24.86 1.53 6.64
N MET A 25 23.84 2.23 6.15
CA MET A 25 22.59 2.45 6.83
C MET A 25 21.79 1.15 7.03
N LEU A 26 21.69 0.29 6.01
CA LEU A 26 20.94 -0.96 6.10
C LEU A 26 21.46 -1.88 7.22
N SER A 27 22.77 -1.88 7.45
CA SER A 27 23.36 -2.59 8.59
C SER A 27 22.94 -1.96 9.92
N CYS A 28 23.00 -0.65 10.05
CA CYS A 28 22.58 0.08 11.25
C CYS A 28 21.09 -0.11 11.56
N LEU A 29 20.25 -0.12 10.53
CA LEU A 29 18.80 -0.30 10.66
C LEU A 29 18.39 -1.75 10.98
N GLY A 30 19.35 -2.70 10.96
CA GLY A 30 19.07 -4.10 11.19
C GLY A 30 18.23 -4.73 10.07
N ALA A 31 18.48 -4.28 8.83
CA ALA A 31 17.75 -4.77 7.67
C ALA A 31 17.90 -6.28 7.48
N ARG A 32 16.79 -6.99 7.38
CA ARG A 32 16.72 -8.42 7.03
C ARG A 32 15.79 -8.65 5.86
N ILE A 33 16.04 -9.66 5.05
CA ILE A 33 15.23 -10.01 3.90
C ILE A 33 14.50 -11.32 4.16
N GLY A 34 13.21 -11.36 3.80
CA GLY A 34 12.37 -12.54 3.81
C GLY A 34 11.68 -12.70 2.46
N THR A 35 11.52 -13.96 2.00
CA THR A 35 10.77 -14.31 0.80
C THR A 35 9.59 -15.18 1.18
N PHE A 36 8.43 -14.88 0.61
CA PHE A 36 7.16 -15.50 0.95
C PHE A 36 6.46 -15.95 -0.32
N PRO A 37 5.94 -17.19 -0.38
CA PRO A 37 5.15 -17.67 -1.51
C PRO A 37 3.79 -16.96 -1.57
N LYS A 38 3.19 -16.96 -2.76
CA LYS A 38 1.82 -16.46 -2.97
C LYS A 38 0.84 -17.10 -1.98
N GLY A 39 -0.04 -16.29 -1.41
CA GLY A 39 -1.08 -16.69 -0.46
C GLY A 39 -0.60 -16.85 0.97
N SER A 40 0.72 -16.72 1.25
CA SER A 40 1.21 -16.75 2.63
C SER A 40 0.91 -15.45 3.37
N ARG A 41 0.75 -15.56 4.68
CA ARG A 41 0.54 -14.41 5.56
C ARG A 41 1.89 -13.94 6.11
N LEU A 42 2.25 -12.69 5.82
CA LEU A 42 3.49 -12.05 6.26
C LEU A 42 3.35 -11.54 7.71
N LEU A 43 2.20 -10.91 7.99
CA LEU A 43 1.83 -10.40 9.31
C LEU A 43 0.37 -10.76 9.59
N ARG A 44 0.06 -11.04 10.85
CA ARG A 44 -1.27 -11.48 11.27
C ARG A 44 -1.94 -10.45 12.16
N ALA A 45 -3.23 -10.19 11.94
CA ALA A 45 -4.05 -9.44 12.87
C ALA A 45 -4.03 -10.10 14.25
N GLY A 46 -3.89 -9.30 15.29
CA GLY A 46 -3.72 -9.77 16.68
C GLY A 46 -2.26 -9.78 17.17
N ASP A 47 -1.28 -9.76 16.26
CA ASP A 47 0.14 -9.69 16.65
C ASP A 47 0.58 -8.24 16.93
N THR A 48 1.68 -8.09 17.66
CA THR A 48 2.41 -6.82 17.79
C THR A 48 3.65 -6.86 16.89
N VAL A 49 4.05 -5.72 16.34
CA VAL A 49 5.22 -5.62 15.46
C VAL A 49 6.14 -4.49 15.89
N GLU A 50 7.44 -4.73 15.78
CA GLU A 50 8.51 -3.73 15.98
C GLU A 50 9.26 -3.42 14.68
N GLU A 51 8.93 -4.13 13.61
CA GLU A 51 9.54 -3.98 12.29
C GLU A 51 8.49 -3.53 11.27
N MET A 52 8.88 -2.60 10.43
CA MET A 52 8.17 -2.27 9.22
C MET A 52 8.68 -3.10 8.05
N GLY A 53 7.83 -3.43 7.09
CA GLY A 53 8.22 -4.10 5.86
C GLY A 53 8.33 -3.13 4.69
N LEU A 54 9.28 -3.37 3.78
CA LEU A 54 9.40 -2.73 2.48
C LEU A 54 9.43 -3.81 1.41
N VAL A 55 8.52 -3.74 0.45
CA VAL A 55 8.45 -4.72 -0.65
C VAL A 55 9.61 -4.48 -1.61
N LEU A 56 10.41 -5.52 -1.87
CA LEU A 56 11.50 -5.50 -2.83
C LEU A 56 11.10 -6.08 -4.20
N ALA A 57 10.25 -7.10 -4.20
CA ALA A 57 9.70 -7.73 -5.41
C ALA A 57 8.34 -8.34 -5.11
N GLY A 58 7.48 -8.47 -6.12
CA GLY A 58 6.13 -8.98 -5.95
C GLY A 58 5.15 -7.98 -5.37
N SER A 59 4.06 -8.45 -4.76
CA SER A 59 3.01 -7.61 -4.17
C SER A 59 2.36 -8.27 -2.97
N ALA A 60 1.88 -7.44 -2.03
CA ALA A 60 1.12 -7.84 -0.86
C ALA A 60 -0.17 -7.02 -0.73
N LEU A 61 -1.16 -7.59 -0.08
CA LEU A 61 -2.43 -6.95 0.28
C LEU A 61 -2.46 -6.71 1.78
N ILE A 62 -2.90 -5.53 2.19
CA ILE A 62 -3.24 -5.21 3.57
C ILE A 62 -4.74 -5.42 3.70
N VAL A 63 -5.12 -6.42 4.48
CA VAL A 63 -6.50 -6.87 4.59
C VAL A 63 -6.98 -6.81 6.03
N GLN A 64 -8.24 -6.47 6.19
CA GLN A 64 -8.96 -6.55 7.45
C GLN A 64 -10.10 -7.57 7.30
N GLU A 65 -10.18 -8.49 8.23
CA GLU A 65 -11.25 -9.48 8.30
C GLU A 65 -11.99 -9.29 9.63
N ASP A 66 -13.31 -9.34 9.58
CA ASP A 66 -14.13 -9.34 10.79
C ASP A 66 -14.41 -10.79 11.28
N ILE A 67 -15.07 -10.91 12.43
CA ILE A 67 -15.40 -12.21 13.04
C ILE A 67 -16.38 -13.05 12.21
N TRP A 68 -17.06 -12.47 11.24
CA TRP A 68 -17.99 -13.13 10.31
C TRP A 68 -17.32 -13.53 8.99
N GLY A 69 -16.01 -13.23 8.83
CA GLY A 69 -15.26 -13.54 7.60
C GLY A 69 -15.43 -12.50 6.49
N ASN A 70 -16.06 -11.35 6.75
CA ASN A 70 -16.09 -10.27 5.77
C ASN A 70 -14.70 -9.69 5.60
N ARG A 71 -14.22 -9.65 4.36
CA ARG A 71 -12.89 -9.21 3.99
C ARG A 71 -12.91 -7.83 3.37
N ASN A 72 -12.09 -6.93 3.89
CA ASN A 72 -11.91 -5.58 3.37
C ASN A 72 -10.43 -5.37 3.00
N ILE A 73 -10.13 -5.02 1.75
CA ILE A 73 -8.80 -4.64 1.32
C ILE A 73 -8.59 -3.16 1.64
N LEU A 74 -7.68 -2.88 2.54
CA LEU A 74 -7.31 -1.50 2.88
C LEU A 74 -6.40 -0.91 1.82
N SER A 75 -5.37 -1.67 1.40
CA SER A 75 -4.45 -1.24 0.35
C SER A 75 -3.73 -2.43 -0.29
N LYS A 76 -3.12 -2.18 -1.45
CA LYS A 76 -2.16 -3.04 -2.11
C LYS A 76 -0.79 -2.39 -2.06
N THR A 77 0.24 -3.17 -1.77
CA THR A 77 1.63 -2.73 -1.62
C THR A 77 2.51 -3.46 -2.61
N GLY A 78 3.30 -2.72 -3.39
CA GLY A 78 4.24 -3.24 -4.40
C GLY A 78 5.68 -2.79 -4.14
N PRO A 79 6.61 -3.05 -5.10
CA PRO A 79 8.02 -2.73 -4.94
C PRO A 79 8.26 -1.25 -4.57
N GLY A 80 9.16 -1.02 -3.62
CA GLY A 80 9.50 0.30 -3.09
C GLY A 80 8.51 0.87 -2.07
N GLN A 81 7.40 0.18 -1.78
CA GLN A 81 6.38 0.64 -0.84
C GLN A 81 6.51 -0.07 0.51
N THR A 82 6.19 0.65 1.60
CA THR A 82 6.25 0.13 2.97
C THR A 82 4.89 -0.32 3.47
N PHE A 83 4.91 -1.16 4.51
CA PHE A 83 3.73 -1.60 5.27
C PHE A 83 4.07 -1.81 6.75
N ALA A 84 3.03 -1.79 7.61
CA ALA A 84 3.11 -1.97 9.06
C ALA A 84 3.88 -0.88 9.82
N GLU A 85 4.37 0.17 9.16
CA GLU A 85 5.11 1.27 9.78
C GLU A 85 4.30 2.01 10.85
N VAL A 86 2.99 2.17 10.63
CA VAL A 86 2.09 2.84 11.60
C VAL A 86 2.07 2.08 12.92
N PHE A 87 1.92 0.76 12.86
CA PHE A 87 1.90 -0.10 14.06
C PHE A 87 3.27 -0.20 14.71
N ALA A 88 4.33 -0.33 13.91
CA ALA A 88 5.69 -0.37 14.42
C ALA A 88 6.10 0.96 15.09
N CYS A 89 5.58 2.12 14.62
CA CYS A 89 5.79 3.43 15.23
C CYS A 89 4.96 3.67 16.50
N ALA A 90 3.90 2.89 16.74
CA ALA A 90 3.00 3.03 17.88
C ALA A 90 3.24 1.91 18.91
N PRO A 91 4.12 2.10 19.91
CA PRO A 91 4.49 1.05 20.86
C PRO A 91 3.27 0.42 21.55
N GLY A 92 3.22 -0.91 21.56
CA GLY A 92 2.14 -1.67 22.19
C GLY A 92 0.86 -1.75 21.34
N SER A 93 0.82 -1.16 20.15
CA SER A 93 -0.32 -1.33 19.26
C SER A 93 -0.38 -2.75 18.69
N VAL A 94 -1.58 -3.30 18.66
CA VAL A 94 -1.88 -4.61 18.08
C VAL A 94 -2.35 -4.41 16.65
N LEU A 95 -1.85 -5.24 15.72
CA LEU A 95 -2.30 -5.24 14.34
C LEU A 95 -3.81 -5.52 14.27
N ASN A 96 -4.58 -4.62 13.68
CA ASN A 96 -5.97 -4.85 13.33
C ASN A 96 -6.14 -5.27 11.86
N VAL A 97 -5.01 -5.56 11.19
CA VAL A 97 -4.93 -5.98 9.79
C VAL A 97 -3.96 -7.15 9.65
N SER A 98 -4.13 -7.93 8.60
CA SER A 98 -3.14 -8.92 8.15
C SER A 98 -2.46 -8.42 6.88
N VAL A 99 -1.23 -8.86 6.62
CA VAL A 99 -0.51 -8.62 5.38
C VAL A 99 -0.33 -9.96 4.67
N GLU A 100 -0.83 -10.08 3.45
CA GLU A 100 -0.88 -11.33 2.68
C GLU A 100 -0.16 -11.17 1.34
N ALA A 101 0.61 -12.19 0.96
CA ALA A 101 1.31 -12.24 -0.32
C ALA A 101 0.30 -12.45 -1.48
N GLU A 102 0.08 -11.44 -2.30
CA GLU A 102 -0.75 -11.57 -3.51
C GLU A 102 -0.03 -12.32 -4.62
N SER A 103 1.29 -12.18 -4.68
CA SER A 103 2.22 -12.94 -5.53
C SER A 103 3.34 -13.51 -4.67
N ALA A 104 4.29 -14.26 -5.23
CA ALA A 104 5.56 -14.48 -4.55
C ALA A 104 6.19 -13.11 -4.25
N VAL A 105 6.52 -12.83 -2.99
CA VAL A 105 6.95 -11.51 -2.54
C VAL A 105 8.27 -11.60 -1.75
N THR A 106 9.18 -10.68 -2.04
CA THR A 106 10.41 -10.48 -1.27
C THR A 106 10.30 -9.17 -0.51
N VAL A 107 10.56 -9.20 0.78
CA VAL A 107 10.38 -8.06 1.70
C VAL A 107 11.66 -7.81 2.47
N MET A 108 12.04 -6.55 2.60
CA MET A 108 13.02 -6.08 3.57
C MET A 108 12.29 -5.63 4.83
N PHE A 109 12.69 -6.16 5.98
CA PHE A 109 12.20 -5.73 7.29
C PHE A 109 13.22 -4.81 7.95
N LEU A 110 12.72 -3.72 8.54
CA LEU A 110 13.51 -2.68 9.19
C LEU A 110 12.97 -2.47 10.61
N HIS A 111 13.88 -2.53 11.61
CA HIS A 111 13.48 -2.33 13.00
C HIS A 111 13.19 -0.85 13.25
N ILE A 112 11.94 -0.50 13.59
CA ILE A 112 11.47 0.90 13.65
C ILE A 112 12.23 1.73 14.69
N ARG A 113 12.57 1.16 15.85
CA ARG A 113 13.35 1.89 16.86
C ARG A 113 14.70 2.35 16.32
N ARG A 114 15.35 1.52 15.47
CA ARG A 114 16.62 1.89 14.85
C ARG A 114 16.45 2.95 13.79
N VAL A 115 15.31 2.99 13.10
CA VAL A 115 14.96 4.05 12.15
C VAL A 115 14.75 5.38 12.88
N LEU A 116 14.05 5.38 14.02
CA LEU A 116 13.68 6.58 14.77
C LEU A 116 14.78 7.09 15.71
N THR A 117 15.75 6.24 16.08
CA THR A 117 16.83 6.64 17.00
C THR A 117 17.97 7.28 16.23
N VAL A 118 18.31 8.51 16.57
CA VAL A 118 19.47 9.20 16.01
C VAL A 118 20.73 8.44 16.42
N CYS A 119 21.54 8.05 15.43
CA CYS A 119 22.83 7.43 15.65
C CYS A 119 23.74 8.32 16.53
N PRO A 120 24.52 7.76 17.48
CA PRO A 120 25.47 8.53 18.29
C PRO A 120 26.45 9.36 17.47
N SER A 121 26.75 8.96 16.23
CA SER A 121 27.58 9.67 15.27
C SER A 121 26.87 10.82 14.52
N ALA A 122 25.63 11.18 14.92
CA ALA A 122 24.84 12.29 14.35
C ALA A 122 24.84 12.32 12.81
N CYS A 123 24.73 11.14 12.15
CA CYS A 123 24.80 11.07 10.69
C CYS A 123 23.58 11.75 10.07
N SER A 124 23.80 12.59 9.06
CA SER A 124 22.76 13.32 8.31
C SER A 124 21.71 12.40 7.68
N HIS A 125 22.08 11.13 7.46
CA HIS A 125 21.24 10.13 6.81
C HIS A 125 20.05 9.71 7.67
N HIS A 126 20.20 9.60 9.00
CA HIS A 126 19.09 9.28 9.91
C HIS A 126 18.00 10.35 9.91
N SER A 127 18.38 11.62 9.93
CA SER A 127 17.41 12.72 9.83
C SER A 127 16.64 12.70 8.50
N ARG A 128 17.30 12.26 7.43
CA ARG A 128 16.67 12.14 6.10
C ARG A 128 15.67 11.01 6.07
N ILE A 129 16.03 9.81 6.56
CA ILE A 129 15.10 8.67 6.56
C ILE A 129 13.87 8.92 7.46
N ILE A 130 14.05 9.59 8.60
CA ILE A 130 12.93 10.01 9.48
C ILE A 130 12.00 10.97 8.73
N ARG A 131 12.55 11.97 8.04
CA ARG A 131 11.76 12.91 7.24
C ARG A 131 11.01 12.20 6.10
N ASN A 132 11.67 11.28 5.42
CA ASN A 132 11.07 10.50 4.35
C ASN A 132 9.92 9.61 4.89
N LEU A 133 10.12 8.97 6.04
CA LEU A 133 9.08 8.19 6.72
C LEU A 133 7.87 9.03 7.09
N LEU A 134 8.08 10.23 7.64
CA LEU A 134 6.99 11.17 7.96
C LEU A 134 6.22 11.58 6.69
N GLY A 135 6.92 11.86 5.59
CA GLY A 135 6.31 12.16 4.30
C GLY A 135 5.45 11.00 3.77
N GLU A 136 5.97 9.78 3.87
CA GLU A 136 5.24 8.57 3.46
C GLU A 136 3.99 8.32 4.32
N LEU A 137 4.09 8.50 5.64
CA LEU A 137 2.94 8.40 6.55
C LEU A 137 1.87 9.45 6.23
N ALA A 138 2.28 10.69 5.95
CA ALA A 138 1.36 11.76 5.55
C ALA A 138 0.64 11.41 4.23
N GLU A 139 1.36 10.92 3.23
CA GLU A 139 0.76 10.50 1.96
C GLU A 139 -0.24 9.34 2.13
N LYS A 140 0.12 8.35 2.95
CA LYS A 140 -0.80 7.24 3.27
C LYS A 140 -2.05 7.72 3.99
N ASN A 141 -1.92 8.71 4.88
CA ASN A 141 -3.08 9.32 5.55
C ASN A 141 -4.00 10.02 4.54
N LEU A 142 -3.45 10.76 3.57
CA LEU A 142 -4.24 11.38 2.50
C LEU A 142 -5.01 10.34 1.67
N ARG A 143 -4.36 9.22 1.31
CA ARG A 143 -5.01 8.12 0.57
C ARG A 143 -6.13 7.44 1.39
N LEU A 144 -5.95 7.30 2.71
CA LEU A 144 -7.00 6.79 3.58
C LEU A 144 -8.20 7.74 3.63
N ASN A 145 -7.97 9.06 3.68
CA ASN A 145 -9.04 10.06 3.62
C ASN A 145 -9.79 10.00 2.29
N GLU A 146 -9.10 9.85 1.16
CA GLU A 146 -9.74 9.62 -0.14
C GLU A 146 -10.63 8.36 -0.12
N LYS A 147 -10.11 7.24 0.41
CA LYS A 147 -10.89 6.01 0.53
C LYS A 147 -12.14 6.20 1.38
N LEU A 148 -12.04 6.90 2.52
CA LEU A 148 -13.19 7.25 3.34
C LEU A 148 -14.23 8.05 2.56
N THR A 149 -13.80 9.00 1.71
CA THR A 149 -14.67 9.76 0.83
C THR A 149 -15.42 8.87 -0.15
N HIS A 150 -14.73 7.88 -0.77
CA HIS A 150 -15.37 6.93 -1.68
C HIS A 150 -16.36 6.03 -0.95
N MET A 151 -15.96 5.46 0.20
CA MET A 151 -16.79 4.56 0.99
C MET A 151 -18.01 5.25 1.60
N GLY A 152 -17.90 6.56 1.90
CA GLY A 152 -18.98 7.40 2.42
C GLY A 152 -20.12 7.65 1.41
N GLN A 153 -19.92 7.35 0.13
CA GLN A 153 -20.97 7.47 -0.88
C GLN A 153 -22.06 6.41 -0.65
N ARG A 154 -23.33 6.80 -0.88
CA ARG A 154 -24.50 5.97 -0.54
C ARG A 154 -24.71 4.79 -1.48
N THR A 155 -24.38 4.92 -2.75
CA THR A 155 -24.64 3.89 -3.77
C THR A 155 -23.35 3.37 -4.38
N THR A 156 -23.39 2.13 -4.91
CA THR A 156 -22.25 1.54 -5.65
C THR A 156 -21.80 2.44 -6.81
N ARG A 157 -22.75 3.02 -7.54
CA ARG A 157 -22.47 3.99 -8.62
C ARG A 157 -21.70 5.20 -8.11
N ALA A 158 -22.19 5.85 -7.06
CA ALA A 158 -21.54 7.02 -6.50
C ALA A 158 -20.14 6.70 -5.96
N LYS A 159 -19.94 5.54 -5.35
CA LYS A 159 -18.61 5.05 -4.92
C LYS A 159 -17.67 4.87 -6.10
N LEU A 160 -18.12 4.23 -7.18
CA LEU A 160 -17.35 4.04 -8.41
C LEU A 160 -17.00 5.38 -9.06
N MET A 161 -17.95 6.28 -9.21
CA MET A 161 -17.71 7.62 -9.79
C MET A 161 -16.71 8.42 -8.95
N SER A 162 -16.85 8.40 -7.64
CA SER A 162 -15.91 9.06 -6.72
C SER A 162 -14.49 8.49 -6.87
N TYR A 163 -14.35 7.16 -6.92
CA TYR A 163 -13.06 6.49 -7.11
C TYR A 163 -12.43 6.81 -8.46
N PHE A 164 -13.18 6.67 -9.56
CA PHE A 164 -12.67 6.93 -10.91
C PHE A 164 -12.34 8.41 -11.13
N SER A 165 -13.11 9.33 -10.55
CA SER A 165 -12.79 10.77 -10.59
C SER A 165 -11.45 11.06 -9.93
N ALA A 166 -11.19 10.47 -8.75
CA ALA A 166 -9.90 10.63 -8.07
C ALA A 166 -8.74 10.01 -8.86
N GLU A 167 -8.93 8.84 -9.48
CA GLU A 167 -7.91 8.22 -10.35
C GLU A 167 -7.62 9.09 -11.60
N ALA A 168 -8.65 9.61 -12.23
CA ALA A 168 -8.50 10.50 -13.40
C ALA A 168 -7.73 11.78 -13.03
N GLN A 169 -8.05 12.41 -11.91
CA GLN A 169 -7.35 13.60 -11.42
C GLN A 169 -5.89 13.31 -11.09
N ARG A 170 -5.61 12.19 -10.41
CA ARG A 170 -4.25 11.79 -10.03
C ARG A 170 -3.36 11.53 -11.25
N ARG A 171 -3.93 10.98 -12.31
CA ARG A 171 -3.19 10.61 -13.53
C ARG A 171 -3.19 11.72 -14.59
N GLY A 172 -4.01 12.76 -14.41
CA GLY A 172 -4.14 13.85 -15.38
C GLY A 172 -4.81 13.43 -16.69
N GLY A 173 -5.68 12.39 -16.66
CA GLY A 173 -6.35 11.87 -17.86
C GLY A 173 -7.51 10.95 -17.55
N TYR A 174 -8.32 10.67 -18.55
CA TYR A 174 -9.56 9.88 -18.44
C TYR A 174 -9.39 8.42 -18.84
N GLU A 175 -8.18 7.99 -19.21
CA GLU A 175 -7.82 6.62 -19.58
C GLU A 175 -6.73 6.12 -18.65
N PHE A 176 -6.99 4.99 -17.94
CA PHE A 176 -6.07 4.50 -16.93
C PHE A 176 -6.31 3.02 -16.53
N ASP A 177 -5.26 2.39 -16.01
CA ASP A 177 -5.34 1.09 -15.35
C ASP A 177 -5.47 1.24 -13.84
N ILE A 178 -6.33 0.47 -13.22
CA ILE A 178 -6.40 0.38 -11.75
C ILE A 178 -5.62 -0.83 -11.23
N PRO A 179 -5.04 -0.76 -9.99
CA PRO A 179 -4.22 -1.85 -9.45
C PRO A 179 -5.05 -3.03 -8.93
N PHE A 180 -6.37 -2.98 -9.07
CA PHE A 180 -7.30 -3.95 -8.49
C PHE A 180 -7.94 -4.85 -9.54
N SER A 181 -8.05 -6.16 -9.23
CA SER A 181 -9.02 -7.04 -9.89
C SER A 181 -10.46 -6.63 -9.53
N ARG A 182 -11.45 -7.17 -10.22
CA ARG A 182 -12.86 -6.85 -9.95
C ARG A 182 -13.28 -7.18 -8.51
N GLN A 183 -12.82 -8.30 -7.96
CA GLN A 183 -13.07 -8.68 -6.57
C GLN A 183 -12.38 -7.69 -5.62
N GLN A 184 -11.12 -7.39 -5.86
CA GLN A 184 -10.35 -6.45 -5.02
C GLN A 184 -10.93 -5.04 -5.03
N LEU A 185 -11.46 -4.57 -6.18
CA LEU A 185 -12.16 -3.27 -6.25
C LEU A 185 -13.44 -3.27 -5.42
N ALA A 186 -14.20 -4.37 -5.46
CA ALA A 186 -15.40 -4.53 -4.64
C ALA A 186 -15.07 -4.52 -3.15
N ASP A 187 -14.05 -5.28 -2.74
CA ASP A 187 -13.55 -5.31 -1.35
C ASP A 187 -13.03 -3.93 -0.92
N TYR A 188 -12.31 -3.22 -1.82
CA TYR A 188 -11.77 -1.88 -1.56
C TYR A 188 -12.87 -0.84 -1.33
N LEU A 189 -13.96 -0.89 -2.10
CA LEU A 189 -15.11 0.03 -2.00
C LEU A 189 -16.15 -0.43 -0.98
N GLY A 190 -15.99 -1.61 -0.38
CA GLY A 190 -16.95 -2.17 0.57
C GLY A 190 -18.31 -2.41 -0.09
N VAL A 191 -18.32 -3.10 -1.23
CA VAL A 191 -19.54 -3.45 -1.98
C VAL A 191 -19.49 -4.90 -2.44
N GLU A 192 -20.64 -5.47 -2.76
CA GLU A 192 -20.72 -6.82 -3.26
C GLU A 192 -20.26 -6.87 -4.74
N ARG A 193 -19.41 -7.87 -5.09
CA ARG A 193 -18.77 -7.99 -6.42
C ARG A 193 -19.77 -8.07 -7.57
N SER A 194 -20.86 -8.82 -7.39
CA SER A 194 -21.90 -8.97 -8.42
C SER A 194 -22.59 -7.63 -8.67
N GLY A 195 -22.97 -6.92 -7.61
CA GLY A 195 -23.58 -5.60 -7.67
C GLY A 195 -22.67 -4.57 -8.35
N LEU A 196 -21.37 -4.59 -8.03
CA LEU A 196 -20.37 -3.74 -8.68
C LEU A 196 -20.26 -4.05 -10.19
N SER A 197 -20.26 -5.33 -10.57
CA SER A 197 -20.17 -5.72 -11.99
C SER A 197 -21.41 -5.32 -12.79
N VAL A 198 -22.60 -5.47 -12.20
CA VAL A 198 -23.87 -5.01 -12.81
C VAL A 198 -23.86 -3.51 -12.98
N GLU A 199 -23.42 -2.76 -11.97
CA GLU A 199 -23.40 -1.29 -12.03
C GLU A 199 -22.42 -0.76 -13.09
N LEU A 200 -21.23 -1.37 -13.20
CA LEU A 200 -20.28 -1.03 -14.26
C LEU A 200 -20.84 -1.32 -15.67
N GLY A 201 -21.60 -2.41 -15.83
CA GLY A 201 -22.29 -2.69 -17.08
C GLY A 201 -23.27 -1.59 -17.46
N LYS A 202 -24.11 -1.16 -16.50
CA LYS A 202 -25.07 -0.05 -16.70
C LYS A 202 -24.34 1.26 -17.06
N MET A 203 -23.28 1.61 -16.34
CA MET A 203 -22.51 2.83 -16.62
C MET A 203 -21.89 2.80 -18.02
N ARG A 204 -21.46 1.63 -18.52
CA ARG A 204 -20.98 1.47 -19.89
C ARG A 204 -22.12 1.63 -20.90
N ASP A 205 -23.26 0.98 -20.68
CA ASP A 205 -24.43 1.02 -21.57
C ASP A 205 -25.01 2.46 -21.65
N GLU A 206 -24.91 3.23 -20.58
CA GLU A 206 -25.24 4.66 -20.52
C GLU A 206 -24.16 5.57 -21.18
N GLY A 207 -23.02 5.00 -21.59
CA GLY A 207 -21.96 5.77 -22.23
C GLY A 207 -21.10 6.62 -21.30
N LEU A 208 -21.13 6.39 -19.99
CA LEU A 208 -20.34 7.14 -19.01
C LEU A 208 -18.88 6.69 -18.97
N LEU A 209 -18.62 5.42 -19.26
CA LEU A 209 -17.29 4.84 -19.28
C LEU A 209 -17.24 3.62 -20.20
N ASP A 210 -16.03 3.20 -20.54
CA ASP A 210 -15.74 1.88 -21.10
C ASP A 210 -14.65 1.20 -20.28
N PHE A 211 -14.58 -0.15 -20.34
CA PHE A 211 -13.58 -0.87 -19.58
C PHE A 211 -13.26 -2.24 -20.20
N HIS A 212 -12.00 -2.64 -20.03
CA HIS A 212 -11.54 -4.00 -20.29
C HIS A 212 -10.67 -4.45 -19.10
N LYS A 213 -11.15 -5.45 -18.31
CA LYS A 213 -10.50 -5.91 -17.07
C LYS A 213 -10.26 -4.75 -16.08
N SER A 214 -8.99 -4.38 -15.85
CA SER A 214 -8.55 -3.29 -14.97
C SER A 214 -8.34 -1.96 -15.69
N HIS A 215 -8.49 -1.94 -17.00
CA HIS A 215 -8.36 -0.75 -17.84
C HIS A 215 -9.69 -0.02 -17.96
N PHE A 216 -9.72 1.30 -17.76
CA PHE A 216 -10.92 2.13 -17.78
C PHE A 216 -10.72 3.37 -18.64
N ILE A 217 -11.78 3.75 -19.37
CA ILE A 217 -11.86 4.97 -20.16
C ILE A 217 -13.13 5.69 -19.72
N LEU A 218 -13.00 6.88 -19.13
CA LEU A 218 -14.14 7.72 -18.76
C LEU A 218 -14.56 8.58 -19.96
N LYS A 219 -15.84 8.64 -20.22
CA LYS A 219 -16.43 9.45 -21.29
C LYS A 219 -17.11 10.67 -20.67
N VAL A 220 -16.30 11.71 -20.42
CA VAL A 220 -16.72 12.97 -19.79
C VAL A 220 -16.92 14.03 -20.87
#